data_6fccfa5dbcad86796583cbeda279189b
#
_entry.id   6fccfa5dbcad86796583cbeda279189b
#
_cell.length_a   1.000
_cell.length_b   1.000
_cell.length_c   1.000
_cell.angle_alpha   90.00
_cell.angle_beta   90.00
_cell.angle_gamma   90.00
#
_symmetry.space_group_name_H-M   'P 1'
#
loop_
_entity.id
_entity.type
_entity.pdbx_description
1 polymer ?
#
loop_
_entity_poly.entity_id
_entity_poly.type
_entity_poly.pdbx_seq_one_letter_code
_entity_poly.pdbx_strand_id
1 'polypeptide(L)'
;MKLTQHFSRFYLLGTMLFWGVSSLLQANAKEPLVLDLWPDQPPGESRKLEAERDLTKPTDGKVAGKRVMRIGNVSTPTLTIYHPPEDIATGTAVVICPGGGHHILAWDLEGTEVAEWLNSLGVTAILLKYRVPARNPKKRWEAAVQDAQRAVSTTRGQAKAWRIRPDRIGILGFSAGGQTAGYTCVLHRDRQYEAIDTTDEISCRPDFAVLVYPAWLIKKDNLTLDDAVIVDQETPPMFFAHAWDDPIRVENSLLMATALKKNNVRCDIHIYSHGGHGYGLRQTDDPCTQWPKSCELWLQRNGWLDP
;
A
#
# COMPACT_ATOMS: atom_id res chain seq x y z
N MET A 1 17.39 84.77 -41.57
CA MET A 1 18.40 83.82 -41.12
C MET A 1 18.35 83.75 -39.62
N LYS A 2 17.66 82.76 -39.08
CA LYS A 2 17.54 82.51 -37.60
C LYS A 2 18.01 81.11 -37.31
N LEU A 3 19.07 81.00 -36.50
CA LEU A 3 19.53 79.76 -35.91
C LEU A 3 18.61 79.43 -34.80
N THR A 4 18.13 78.17 -34.79
CA THR A 4 17.43 77.58 -33.63
C THR A 4 18.32 76.48 -33.06
N GLN A 5 18.69 76.64 -31.80
CA GLN A 5 19.42 75.67 -30.96
C GLN A 5 18.46 74.62 -30.43
N HIS A 6 18.80 73.37 -30.64
CA HIS A 6 18.12 72.22 -29.99
C HIS A 6 18.86 71.81 -28.73
N PHE A 7 18.19 71.91 -27.58
CA PHE A 7 18.59 71.32 -26.30
C PHE A 7 18.15 69.85 -26.27
N SER A 8 19.11 68.98 -26.17
CA SER A 8 18.88 67.56 -25.94
C SER A 8 18.85 67.26 -24.44
N ARG A 9 17.69 66.80 -23.93
CA ARG A 9 17.54 66.34 -22.55
C ARG A 9 17.81 64.85 -22.51
N PHE A 10 18.86 64.43 -21.82
CA PHE A 10 19.10 63.05 -21.43
C PHE A 10 18.20 62.67 -20.25
N TYR A 11 17.31 61.68 -20.44
CA TYR A 11 16.63 60.97 -19.34
C TYR A 11 17.43 59.71 -18.99
N LEU A 12 18.02 59.70 -17.79
CA LEU A 12 18.54 58.45 -17.19
C LEU A 12 17.35 57.64 -16.67
N LEU A 13 17.05 56.51 -17.30
CA LEU A 13 16.19 55.48 -16.77
C LEU A 13 17.03 54.58 -15.82
N GLY A 14 16.84 54.73 -14.51
CA GLY A 14 17.36 53.80 -13.52
C GLY A 14 16.51 52.54 -13.53
N THR A 15 17.03 51.44 -14.05
CA THR A 15 16.45 50.10 -13.91
C THR A 15 16.78 49.57 -12.50
N MET A 16 15.80 49.64 -11.56
CA MET A 16 15.86 48.88 -10.35
C MET A 16 15.63 47.40 -10.64
N LEU A 17 16.68 46.60 -10.56
CA LEU A 17 16.59 45.15 -10.52
C LEU A 17 16.04 44.74 -9.15
N PHE A 18 14.75 44.35 -9.11
CA PHE A 18 14.17 43.62 -7.97
C PHE A 18 14.68 42.17 -8.02
N TRP A 19 15.63 41.85 -7.22
CA TRP A 19 15.97 40.45 -6.89
C TRP A 19 14.89 39.91 -5.97
N GLY A 20 13.90 39.28 -6.56
CA GLY A 20 12.93 38.45 -5.83
C GLY A 20 13.65 37.21 -5.28
N VAL A 21 13.98 37.19 -4.02
CA VAL A 21 14.40 35.99 -3.29
C VAL A 21 13.14 35.13 -3.12
N SER A 22 12.87 34.25 -4.10
CA SER A 22 11.95 33.13 -3.89
C SER A 22 12.62 32.16 -2.94
N SER A 23 12.42 32.34 -1.64
CA SER A 23 12.66 31.28 -0.66
C SER A 23 11.64 30.18 -0.93
N LEU A 24 12.04 29.19 -1.73
CA LEU A 24 11.39 27.88 -1.77
C LEU A 24 11.48 27.31 -0.34
N LEU A 25 10.35 27.38 0.37
CA LEU A 25 10.11 26.54 1.52
C LEU A 25 10.11 25.08 1.01
N GLN A 26 11.28 24.47 0.95
CA GLN A 26 11.38 23.02 0.95
C GLN A 26 10.80 22.57 2.30
N ALA A 27 9.56 22.09 2.26
CA ALA A 27 9.04 21.32 3.37
C ALA A 27 10.03 20.18 3.58
N ASN A 28 10.76 20.20 4.70
CA ASN A 28 11.60 19.08 5.12
C ASN A 28 10.67 17.88 5.33
N ALA A 29 10.50 17.07 4.30
CA ALA A 29 9.88 15.76 4.45
C ALA A 29 10.72 15.02 5.49
N LYS A 30 10.11 14.76 6.64
CA LYS A 30 10.75 14.03 7.73
C LYS A 30 11.09 12.63 7.19
N GLU A 31 12.34 12.21 7.34
CA GLU A 31 12.75 10.85 6.95
C GLU A 31 11.77 9.82 7.56
N PRO A 32 11.32 8.83 6.77
CA PRO A 32 10.37 7.85 7.27
C PRO A 32 10.97 7.05 8.43
N LEU A 33 10.16 6.81 9.46
CA LEU A 33 10.54 6.00 10.60
C LEU A 33 10.53 4.52 10.19
N VAL A 34 11.64 3.82 10.39
CA VAL A 34 11.75 2.38 10.14
C VAL A 34 11.87 1.64 11.47
N LEU A 35 11.03 0.62 11.67
CA LEU A 35 11.01 -0.21 12.88
C LEU A 35 11.07 -1.69 12.51
N ASP A 36 11.83 -2.47 13.29
CA ASP A 36 11.72 -3.92 13.23
C ASP A 36 10.33 -4.35 13.71
N LEU A 37 9.71 -5.28 12.98
CA LEU A 37 8.35 -5.73 13.28
C LEU A 37 8.31 -6.65 14.51
N TRP A 38 9.33 -7.44 14.72
CA TRP A 38 9.44 -8.42 15.78
C TRP A 38 10.55 -8.01 16.76
N PRO A 39 10.36 -8.20 18.08
CA PRO A 39 11.40 -7.84 19.05
C PRO A 39 12.64 -8.71 18.94
N ASP A 40 12.45 -9.94 18.44
CA ASP A 40 13.49 -10.95 18.23
C ASP A 40 13.27 -11.63 16.87
N GLN A 41 13.72 -12.87 16.73
CA GLN A 41 13.51 -13.67 15.52
C GLN A 41 12.02 -13.90 15.25
N PRO A 42 11.53 -13.65 14.02
CA PRO A 42 10.14 -13.87 13.65
C PRO A 42 9.70 -15.34 13.84
N PRO A 43 8.44 -15.59 14.17
CA PRO A 43 7.90 -16.93 14.33
C PRO A 43 8.15 -17.83 13.13
N GLY A 44 8.66 -19.05 13.36
CA GLY A 44 8.92 -20.02 12.29
C GLY A 44 10.08 -19.67 11.36
N GLU A 45 10.87 -18.64 11.65
CA GLU A 45 12.05 -18.31 10.86
C GLU A 45 13.21 -19.26 11.21
N SER A 46 13.46 -20.21 10.35
CA SER A 46 14.55 -21.18 10.51
C SER A 46 15.52 -21.18 9.32
N ARG A 47 15.21 -20.38 8.28
CA ARG A 47 16.01 -20.35 7.06
C ARG A 47 17.20 -19.41 7.20
N LYS A 48 18.37 -19.89 6.83
CA LYS A 48 19.52 -19.03 6.53
C LYS A 48 19.38 -18.59 5.08
N LEU A 49 19.00 -17.34 4.86
CA LEU A 49 18.92 -16.71 3.54
C LEU A 49 20.23 -16.01 3.20
N GLU A 50 20.43 -15.75 1.91
CA GLU A 50 21.39 -14.74 1.48
C GLU A 50 20.97 -13.36 1.99
N ALA A 51 21.85 -12.37 1.92
CA ALA A 51 21.54 -11.00 2.31
C ALA A 51 20.35 -10.45 1.50
N GLU A 52 19.49 -9.70 2.19
CA GLU A 52 18.42 -8.93 1.56
C GLU A 52 18.99 -7.99 0.50
N ARG A 53 18.42 -8.01 -0.68
CA ARG A 53 18.85 -7.16 -1.80
C ARG A 53 17.77 -7.00 -2.86
N ASP A 54 17.97 -6.04 -3.74
CA ASP A 54 17.23 -5.93 -4.97
C ASP A 54 17.66 -7.03 -5.95
N LEU A 55 16.72 -7.90 -6.29
CA LEU A 55 16.91 -9.05 -7.20
C LEU A 55 16.51 -8.72 -8.64
N THR A 56 16.17 -7.46 -8.96
CA THR A 56 15.74 -7.06 -10.31
C THR A 56 16.87 -7.21 -11.31
N LYS A 57 16.57 -7.95 -12.36
CA LYS A 57 17.48 -8.18 -13.48
C LYS A 57 17.30 -7.13 -14.58
N PRO A 58 18.32 -6.83 -15.38
CA PRO A 58 18.18 -5.92 -16.55
C PRO A 58 17.13 -6.38 -17.57
N THR A 59 16.86 -7.70 -17.63
CA THR A 59 15.90 -8.33 -18.54
C THR A 59 14.47 -8.36 -18.01
N ASP A 60 14.26 -7.97 -16.75
CA ASP A 60 12.92 -7.99 -16.16
C ASP A 60 12.01 -6.93 -16.77
N GLY A 61 10.73 -7.26 -16.90
CA GLY A 61 9.72 -6.36 -17.44
C GLY A 61 9.63 -5.03 -16.68
N LYS A 62 9.38 -3.97 -17.43
CA LYS A 62 9.09 -2.63 -16.93
C LYS A 62 7.58 -2.43 -16.86
N VAL A 63 7.11 -1.58 -15.95
CA VAL A 63 5.72 -1.14 -15.86
C VAL A 63 5.65 0.35 -16.20
N ALA A 64 4.82 0.72 -17.16
CA ALA A 64 4.75 2.09 -17.70
C ALA A 64 6.14 2.65 -18.04
N GLY A 65 7.01 1.82 -18.68
CA GLY A 65 8.37 2.20 -19.05
C GLY A 65 9.39 2.31 -17.93
N LYS A 66 8.98 2.18 -16.67
CA LYS A 66 9.86 2.28 -15.48
C LYS A 66 10.23 0.90 -14.94
N ARG A 67 11.46 0.78 -14.45
CA ARG A 67 11.95 -0.39 -13.71
C ARG A 67 11.07 -0.63 -12.46
N VAL A 68 10.98 -1.88 -12.03
CA VAL A 68 10.36 -2.26 -10.75
C VAL A 68 11.46 -2.82 -9.84
N MET A 69 11.58 -2.27 -8.62
CA MET A 69 12.49 -2.79 -7.60
C MET A 69 11.90 -4.06 -6.96
N ARG A 70 12.67 -5.15 -6.96
CA ARG A 70 12.25 -6.46 -6.46
C ARG A 70 13.10 -6.88 -5.26
N ILE A 71 12.68 -6.48 -4.07
CA ILE A 71 13.41 -6.83 -2.83
C ILE A 71 13.14 -8.31 -2.51
N GLY A 72 14.21 -9.07 -2.30
CA GLY A 72 14.16 -10.46 -1.91
C GLY A 72 15.03 -10.79 -0.72
N ASN A 73 14.92 -12.04 -0.24
CA ASN A 73 15.66 -12.55 0.92
C ASN A 73 15.37 -11.79 2.23
N VAL A 74 14.14 -11.33 2.40
CA VAL A 74 13.71 -10.65 3.63
C VAL A 74 13.56 -11.68 4.75
N SER A 75 14.43 -11.66 5.74
CA SER A 75 14.35 -12.46 6.98
C SER A 75 14.00 -11.62 8.20
N THR A 76 14.25 -10.31 8.14
CA THR A 76 13.90 -9.33 9.18
C THR A 76 12.82 -8.40 8.66
N PRO A 77 11.53 -8.69 8.97
CA PRO A 77 10.43 -7.82 8.57
C PRO A 77 10.50 -6.46 9.26
N THR A 78 10.16 -5.40 8.52
CA THR A 78 10.13 -4.04 9.05
C THR A 78 8.85 -3.30 8.67
N LEU A 79 8.50 -2.29 9.46
CA LEU A 79 7.52 -1.26 9.13
C LEU A 79 8.24 0.03 8.77
N THR A 80 7.93 0.60 7.64
CA THR A 80 8.35 1.96 7.27
C THR A 80 7.13 2.87 7.32
N ILE A 81 7.15 3.87 8.21
CA ILE A 81 6.02 4.75 8.49
C ILE A 81 6.21 6.07 7.73
N TYR A 82 5.28 6.36 6.84
CA TYR A 82 5.20 7.62 6.09
C TYR A 82 4.02 8.43 6.60
N HIS A 83 4.31 9.57 7.23
CA HIS A 83 3.26 10.46 7.71
C HIS A 83 2.87 11.46 6.62
N PRO A 84 1.57 11.74 6.43
CA PRO A 84 1.13 12.82 5.55
C PRO A 84 1.50 14.18 6.13
N PRO A 85 1.43 15.27 5.35
CA PRO A 85 1.46 16.64 5.87
C PRO A 85 0.42 16.82 6.99
N GLU A 86 0.81 17.52 8.07
CA GLU A 86 -0.03 17.62 9.28
C GLU A 86 -1.37 18.33 9.03
N ASP A 87 -1.41 19.26 8.10
CA ASP A 87 -2.57 20.08 7.73
C ASP A 87 -3.67 19.31 6.99
N ILE A 88 -3.34 18.15 6.41
CA ILE A 88 -4.31 17.29 5.71
C ILE A 88 -4.51 15.93 6.39
N ALA A 89 -3.83 15.67 7.51
CA ALA A 89 -3.85 14.37 8.17
C ALA A 89 -5.25 13.98 8.66
N THR A 90 -5.76 12.84 8.22
CA THR A 90 -7.11 12.31 8.53
C THR A 90 -7.15 11.44 9.78
N GLY A 91 -5.99 11.08 10.32
CA GLY A 91 -5.88 10.07 11.38
C GLY A 91 -6.09 8.64 10.91
N THR A 92 -6.37 8.41 9.64
CA THR A 92 -6.45 7.07 9.03
C THR A 92 -5.05 6.54 8.74
N ALA A 93 -4.83 5.24 8.92
CA ALA A 93 -3.61 4.56 8.53
C ALA A 93 -3.91 3.34 7.65
N VAL A 94 -2.97 3.00 6.77
CA VAL A 94 -3.07 1.81 5.90
C VAL A 94 -1.76 1.04 5.93
N VAL A 95 -1.84 -0.24 6.31
CA VAL A 95 -0.74 -1.19 6.18
C VAL A 95 -0.68 -1.66 4.73
N ILE A 96 0.45 -1.44 4.06
CA ILE A 96 0.67 -1.77 2.65
C ILE A 96 1.43 -3.10 2.56
N CYS A 97 0.88 -4.05 1.81
CA CYS A 97 1.46 -5.36 1.52
C CYS A 97 1.79 -5.44 0.01
N PRO A 98 3.03 -5.19 -0.41
CA PRO A 98 3.42 -5.33 -1.82
C PRO A 98 3.25 -6.75 -2.32
N GLY A 99 3.02 -6.94 -3.62
CA GLY A 99 3.02 -8.24 -4.26
C GLY A 99 4.42 -8.74 -4.58
N GLY A 100 4.49 -9.81 -5.36
CA GLY A 100 5.75 -10.44 -5.78
C GLY A 100 5.74 -11.95 -5.59
N GLY A 101 4.55 -12.57 -5.60
CA GLY A 101 4.37 -14.02 -5.61
C GLY A 101 4.86 -14.73 -4.36
N HIS A 102 5.03 -14.06 -3.23
CA HIS A 102 5.71 -14.53 -2.02
C HIS A 102 7.16 -14.99 -2.29
N HIS A 103 7.80 -14.46 -3.32
CA HIS A 103 9.22 -14.68 -3.62
C HIS A 103 10.05 -13.42 -3.44
N ILE A 104 9.50 -12.28 -3.84
CA ILE A 104 10.07 -10.93 -3.72
C ILE A 104 8.96 -9.96 -3.28
N LEU A 105 9.33 -8.71 -3.05
CA LEU A 105 8.41 -7.59 -2.88
C LEU A 105 8.62 -6.60 -4.04
N ALA A 106 7.56 -6.25 -4.76
CA ALA A 106 7.56 -5.19 -5.77
C ALA A 106 7.59 -3.82 -5.07
N TRP A 107 8.76 -3.48 -4.52
CA TRP A 107 8.93 -2.53 -3.43
C TRP A 107 8.55 -1.09 -3.76
N ASP A 108 8.95 -0.62 -4.95
CA ASP A 108 8.59 0.73 -5.41
C ASP A 108 7.16 0.77 -5.94
N LEU A 109 6.84 -0.07 -6.92
CA LEU A 109 5.56 -0.09 -7.65
C LEU A 109 4.34 -0.27 -6.75
N GLU A 110 4.43 -1.18 -5.78
CA GLU A 110 3.32 -1.61 -4.91
C GLU A 110 3.57 -1.27 -3.43
N GLY A 111 4.62 -0.49 -3.17
CA GLY A 111 5.02 -0.07 -1.83
C GLY A 111 5.22 1.43 -1.72
N THR A 112 6.40 1.97 -2.09
CA THR A 112 6.71 3.38 -1.85
C THR A 112 5.85 4.33 -2.68
N GLU A 113 5.54 4.01 -3.94
CA GLU A 113 4.61 4.80 -4.77
C GLU A 113 3.20 4.83 -4.17
N VAL A 114 2.76 3.73 -3.53
CA VAL A 114 1.48 3.65 -2.83
C VAL A 114 1.50 4.48 -1.55
N ALA A 115 2.61 4.48 -0.82
CA ALA A 115 2.77 5.30 0.38
C ALA A 115 2.69 6.80 0.06
N GLU A 116 3.32 7.24 -1.03
CA GLU A 116 3.22 8.62 -1.53
C GLU A 116 1.78 8.99 -1.89
N TRP A 117 1.07 8.11 -2.60
CA TRP A 117 -0.33 8.34 -2.95
C TRP A 117 -1.22 8.45 -1.71
N LEU A 118 -1.10 7.54 -0.74
CA LEU A 118 -1.87 7.60 0.51
C LEU A 118 -1.57 8.87 1.31
N ASN A 119 -0.30 9.28 1.38
CA ASN A 119 0.08 10.54 2.04
C ASN A 119 -0.56 11.76 1.36
N SER A 120 -0.69 11.76 0.04
CA SER A 120 -1.38 12.85 -0.69
C SER A 120 -2.88 12.95 -0.36
N LEU A 121 -3.47 11.85 0.16
CA LEU A 121 -4.85 11.79 0.65
C LEU A 121 -4.98 12.06 2.17
N GLY A 122 -3.90 12.42 2.85
CA GLY A 122 -3.89 12.63 4.30
C GLY A 122 -3.85 11.34 5.13
N VAL A 123 -3.56 10.19 4.51
CA VAL A 123 -3.52 8.89 5.17
C VAL A 123 -2.08 8.53 5.54
N THR A 124 -1.85 8.09 6.78
CA THR A 124 -0.56 7.54 7.20
C THR A 124 -0.33 6.19 6.54
N ALA A 125 0.75 6.05 5.78
CA ALA A 125 1.09 4.80 5.11
C ALA A 125 2.12 4.01 5.95
N ILE A 126 1.82 2.74 6.17
CA ILE A 126 2.67 1.79 6.91
C ILE A 126 3.13 0.72 5.93
N LEU A 127 4.28 0.92 5.31
CA LEU A 127 4.80 -0.03 4.34
C LEU A 127 5.43 -1.23 5.05
N LEU A 128 4.82 -2.39 4.87
CA LEU A 128 5.27 -3.65 5.46
C LEU A 128 6.24 -4.37 4.51
N LYS A 129 7.49 -4.50 4.96
CA LYS A 129 8.47 -5.38 4.34
C LYS A 129 8.35 -6.77 4.99
N TYR A 130 7.41 -7.58 4.49
CA TYR A 130 7.18 -8.90 5.05
C TYR A 130 8.14 -9.96 4.50
N ARG A 131 8.24 -11.09 5.20
CA ARG A 131 9.18 -12.18 4.89
C ARG A 131 8.95 -12.80 3.51
N VAL A 132 9.99 -12.79 2.70
CA VAL A 132 10.10 -13.47 1.40
C VAL A 132 11.49 -14.08 1.24
N PRO A 133 11.63 -15.23 0.52
CA PRO A 133 10.59 -16.07 -0.07
C PRO A 133 9.74 -16.79 0.99
N ALA A 134 8.60 -17.31 0.57
CA ALA A 134 7.67 -18.08 1.44
C ALA A 134 8.40 -19.13 2.28
N ARG A 135 8.05 -19.26 3.56
CA ARG A 135 8.68 -20.19 4.50
C ARG A 135 8.08 -21.60 4.44
N ASN A 136 6.76 -21.66 4.22
CA ASN A 136 6.01 -22.91 4.14
C ASN A 136 5.56 -23.17 2.68
N PRO A 137 6.03 -24.24 2.01
CA PRO A 137 5.64 -24.52 0.62
C PRO A 137 4.16 -24.87 0.46
N LYS A 138 3.50 -25.38 1.50
CA LYS A 138 2.08 -25.75 1.50
C LYS A 138 1.18 -24.55 1.81
N LYS A 139 1.66 -23.63 2.65
CA LYS A 139 0.98 -22.39 3.05
C LYS A 139 1.89 -21.20 2.75
N ARG A 140 2.09 -20.90 1.47
CA ARG A 140 3.06 -19.86 1.05
C ARG A 140 2.78 -18.49 1.65
N TRP A 141 1.54 -18.21 2.00
CA TRP A 141 1.08 -16.99 2.62
C TRP A 141 1.38 -16.88 4.14
N GLU A 142 1.67 -17.99 4.82
CA GLU A 142 1.69 -18.08 6.29
C GLU A 142 2.59 -17.03 6.97
N ALA A 143 3.87 -16.97 6.61
CA ALA A 143 4.80 -16.01 7.19
C ALA A 143 4.40 -14.55 6.88
N ALA A 144 3.91 -14.27 5.67
CA ALA A 144 3.43 -12.95 5.29
C ALA A 144 2.19 -12.51 6.08
N VAL A 145 1.25 -13.44 6.34
CA VAL A 145 0.05 -13.16 7.15
C VAL A 145 0.41 -12.96 8.63
N GLN A 146 1.34 -13.76 9.17
CA GLN A 146 1.88 -13.54 10.52
C GLN A 146 2.44 -12.10 10.65
N ASP A 147 3.26 -11.70 9.70
CA ASP A 147 3.86 -10.35 9.67
C ASP A 147 2.77 -9.27 9.52
N ALA A 148 1.75 -9.48 8.68
CA ALA A 148 0.66 -8.54 8.48
C ALA A 148 -0.26 -8.42 9.71
N GLN A 149 -0.60 -9.53 10.37
CA GLN A 149 -1.34 -9.52 11.63
C GLN A 149 -0.59 -8.72 12.70
N ARG A 150 0.72 -8.96 12.85
CA ARG A 150 1.58 -8.20 13.77
C ARG A 150 1.64 -6.72 13.39
N ALA A 151 1.76 -6.39 12.10
CA ALA A 151 1.80 -5.02 11.60
C ALA A 151 0.55 -4.22 11.96
N VAL A 152 -0.64 -4.82 11.80
CA VAL A 152 -1.93 -4.18 12.17
C VAL A 152 -2.01 -3.98 13.69
N SER A 153 -1.64 -4.98 14.50
CA SER A 153 -1.60 -4.86 15.97
C SER A 153 -0.62 -3.78 16.42
N THR A 154 0.60 -3.75 15.86
CA THR A 154 1.61 -2.72 16.15
C THR A 154 1.11 -1.34 15.78
N THR A 155 0.52 -1.17 14.59
CA THR A 155 -0.05 0.11 14.15
C THR A 155 -1.12 0.61 15.13
N ARG A 156 -2.02 -0.29 15.56
CA ARG A 156 -3.08 0.04 16.52
C ARG A 156 -2.52 0.36 17.90
N GLY A 157 -1.51 -0.37 18.37
CA GLY A 157 -0.84 -0.10 19.64
C GLY A 157 -0.08 1.24 19.65
N GLN A 158 0.46 1.64 18.52
CA GLN A 158 1.19 2.91 18.35
C GLN A 158 0.29 4.07 17.92
N ALA A 159 -1.02 3.88 17.83
CA ALA A 159 -1.95 4.86 17.25
C ALA A 159 -1.79 6.26 17.84
N LYS A 160 -1.67 6.38 19.18
CA LYS A 160 -1.46 7.67 19.85
C LYS A 160 -0.13 8.32 19.46
N ALA A 161 0.96 7.56 19.44
CA ALA A 161 2.30 8.06 19.12
C ALA A 161 2.41 8.51 17.66
N TRP A 162 1.71 7.82 16.75
CA TRP A 162 1.72 8.11 15.33
C TRP A 162 0.55 9.00 14.87
N ARG A 163 -0.24 9.54 15.82
CA ARG A 163 -1.40 10.40 15.53
C ARG A 163 -2.41 9.72 14.61
N ILE A 164 -2.64 8.43 14.83
CA ILE A 164 -3.59 7.59 14.10
C ILE A 164 -4.82 7.36 14.99
N ARG A 165 -5.97 7.24 14.40
CA ARG A 165 -7.18 6.77 15.08
C ARG A 165 -7.17 5.24 15.11
N PRO A 166 -7.25 4.59 16.30
CA PRO A 166 -7.14 3.14 16.42
C PRO A 166 -8.30 2.36 15.77
N ASP A 167 -9.37 3.05 15.42
CA ASP A 167 -10.57 2.56 14.75
C ASP A 167 -10.58 2.86 13.23
N ARG A 168 -9.45 3.36 12.66
CA ARG A 168 -9.30 3.69 11.23
C ARG A 168 -8.01 3.12 10.64
N ILE A 169 -7.78 1.82 10.84
CA ILE A 169 -6.58 1.14 10.34
C ILE A 169 -6.98 0.16 9.24
N GLY A 170 -6.67 0.52 8.01
CA GLY A 170 -6.87 -0.33 6.84
C GLY A 170 -5.67 -1.20 6.52
N ILE A 171 -5.89 -2.15 5.60
CA ILE A 171 -4.84 -2.93 4.96
C ILE A 171 -5.01 -2.87 3.44
N LEU A 172 -3.91 -2.68 2.71
CA LEU A 172 -3.90 -2.64 1.25
C LEU A 172 -2.90 -3.66 0.72
N GLY A 173 -3.30 -4.46 -0.27
CA GLY A 173 -2.41 -5.45 -0.83
C GLY A 173 -2.60 -5.68 -2.33
N PHE A 174 -1.49 -6.01 -2.99
CA PHE A 174 -1.40 -6.28 -4.41
C PHE A 174 -1.03 -7.72 -4.67
N SER A 175 -1.67 -8.42 -5.62
CA SER A 175 -1.28 -9.77 -6.03
C SER A 175 -1.15 -10.73 -4.84
N ALA A 176 0.05 -11.26 -4.58
CA ALA A 176 0.35 -12.05 -3.37
C ALA A 176 0.18 -11.25 -2.08
N GLY A 177 0.49 -9.94 -2.08
CA GLY A 177 0.17 -9.03 -0.98
C GLY A 177 -1.34 -8.84 -0.82
N GLY A 178 -2.11 -8.93 -1.90
CA GLY A 178 -3.58 -8.99 -1.87
C GLY A 178 -4.11 -10.25 -1.19
N GLN A 179 -3.45 -11.41 -1.40
CA GLN A 179 -3.72 -12.62 -0.60
C GLN A 179 -3.41 -12.37 0.88
N THR A 180 -2.23 -11.81 1.17
CA THR A 180 -1.81 -11.50 2.54
C THR A 180 -2.83 -10.60 3.24
N ALA A 181 -3.25 -9.51 2.59
CA ALA A 181 -4.24 -8.57 3.13
C ALA A 181 -5.62 -9.24 3.31
N GLY A 182 -6.09 -9.99 2.31
CA GLY A 182 -7.35 -10.71 2.38
C GLY A 182 -7.39 -11.75 3.51
N TYR A 183 -6.30 -12.52 3.65
CA TYR A 183 -6.19 -13.51 4.73
C TYR A 183 -6.09 -12.84 6.11
N THR A 184 -5.39 -11.72 6.25
CA THR A 184 -5.37 -10.94 7.49
C THR A 184 -6.78 -10.51 7.90
N CYS A 185 -7.64 -10.16 6.93
CA CYS A 185 -9.03 -9.79 7.18
C CYS A 185 -9.90 -10.95 7.65
N VAL A 186 -9.72 -12.16 7.12
CA VAL A 186 -10.58 -13.30 7.47
C VAL A 186 -10.03 -14.16 8.61
N LEU A 187 -8.72 -14.09 8.86
CA LEU A 187 -8.05 -14.83 9.95
C LEU A 187 -7.79 -13.95 11.18
N HIS A 188 -8.46 -12.80 11.32
CA HIS A 188 -8.18 -11.86 12.41
C HIS A 188 -8.47 -12.41 13.81
N ARG A 189 -9.35 -13.44 13.93
CA ARG A 189 -9.64 -14.14 15.20
C ARG A 189 -8.70 -15.30 15.48
N ASP A 190 -7.98 -15.76 14.47
CA ASP A 190 -7.06 -16.89 14.51
C ASP A 190 -5.66 -16.40 14.15
N ARG A 191 -4.95 -15.91 15.15
CA ARG A 191 -3.57 -15.43 14.99
C ARG A 191 -2.68 -16.58 14.53
N GLN A 192 -2.00 -16.40 13.42
CA GLN A 192 -1.22 -17.46 12.78
C GLN A 192 0.15 -17.72 13.43
N TYR A 193 0.35 -17.23 14.64
CA TYR A 193 1.53 -17.46 15.50
C TYR A 193 1.16 -17.34 16.97
N GLU A 194 1.96 -17.94 17.84
CA GLU A 194 1.84 -17.82 19.29
C GLU A 194 2.16 -16.39 19.73
N ALA A 195 1.36 -15.84 20.65
CA ALA A 195 1.57 -14.49 21.17
C ALA A 195 2.95 -14.37 21.84
N ILE A 196 3.66 -13.28 21.55
CA ILE A 196 5.04 -13.06 22.01
C ILE A 196 5.09 -11.99 23.09
N ASP A 197 4.32 -10.91 22.92
CA ASP A 197 4.29 -9.77 23.83
C ASP A 197 2.90 -9.11 23.86
N THR A 198 2.77 -8.03 24.64
CA THR A 198 1.50 -7.30 24.81
C THR A 198 0.95 -6.70 23.52
N THR A 199 1.76 -6.53 22.47
CA THR A 199 1.27 -6.10 21.14
C THR A 199 0.31 -7.14 20.57
N ASP A 200 0.50 -8.41 20.89
CA ASP A 200 -0.31 -9.49 20.37
C ASP A 200 -1.66 -9.65 21.09
N GLU A 201 -1.86 -8.96 22.20
CA GLU A 201 -3.16 -8.80 22.87
C GLU A 201 -4.05 -7.78 22.14
N ILE A 202 -3.44 -6.92 21.30
CA ILE A 202 -4.14 -5.90 20.52
C ILE A 202 -4.71 -6.54 19.25
N SER A 203 -5.95 -6.17 18.90
CA SER A 203 -6.62 -6.70 17.71
C SER A 203 -5.81 -6.50 16.43
N CYS A 204 -5.61 -7.58 15.68
CA CYS A 204 -5.02 -7.56 14.35
C CYS A 204 -6.06 -7.45 13.22
N ARG A 205 -7.35 -7.20 13.56
CA ARG A 205 -8.41 -7.00 12.56
C ARG A 205 -8.26 -5.64 11.90
N PRO A 206 -8.10 -5.55 10.56
CA PRO A 206 -8.19 -4.29 9.85
C PRO A 206 -9.61 -3.72 9.92
N ASP A 207 -9.76 -2.39 9.88
CA ASP A 207 -11.07 -1.75 9.88
C ASP A 207 -11.66 -1.68 8.45
N PHE A 208 -10.82 -1.77 7.43
CA PHE A 208 -11.17 -1.90 6.02
C PHE A 208 -10.02 -2.52 5.22
N ALA A 209 -10.30 -2.96 3.99
CA ALA A 209 -9.26 -3.50 3.10
C ALA A 209 -9.38 -2.97 1.66
N VAL A 210 -8.24 -2.85 0.98
CA VAL A 210 -8.13 -2.56 -0.45
C VAL A 210 -7.33 -3.68 -1.10
N LEU A 211 -7.96 -4.44 -1.98
CA LEU A 211 -7.37 -5.59 -2.65
C LEU A 211 -7.26 -5.33 -4.16
N VAL A 212 -6.04 -5.16 -4.64
CA VAL A 212 -5.76 -4.86 -6.04
C VAL A 212 -5.20 -6.11 -6.71
N TYR A 213 -5.89 -6.62 -7.71
CA TYR A 213 -5.62 -7.91 -8.39
C TYR A 213 -5.15 -9.02 -7.44
N PRO A 214 -5.92 -9.29 -6.35
CA PRO A 214 -5.49 -10.26 -5.35
C PRO A 214 -5.34 -11.65 -5.96
N ALA A 215 -4.27 -12.35 -5.54
CA ALA A 215 -4.02 -13.72 -5.96
C ALA A 215 -4.50 -14.73 -4.91
N TRP A 216 -4.74 -15.96 -5.33
CA TRP A 216 -4.89 -17.17 -4.51
C TRP A 216 -5.88 -17.07 -3.33
N LEU A 217 -6.96 -16.31 -3.49
CA LEU A 217 -8.11 -16.35 -2.58
C LEU A 217 -9.06 -17.53 -2.92
N ILE A 218 -8.87 -18.16 -4.07
CA ILE A 218 -9.68 -19.27 -4.58
C ILE A 218 -8.84 -20.52 -4.75
N LYS A 219 -9.50 -21.67 -4.69
CA LYS A 219 -8.93 -22.97 -5.06
C LYS A 219 -8.64 -23.01 -6.56
N LYS A 220 -7.55 -23.66 -6.92
CA LYS A 220 -7.06 -23.67 -8.31
C LYS A 220 -8.03 -24.33 -9.29
N ASP A 221 -8.70 -25.38 -8.86
CA ASP A 221 -9.40 -26.29 -9.77
C ASP A 221 -10.93 -26.15 -9.76
N ASN A 222 -11.56 -25.58 -8.74
CA ASN A 222 -13.03 -25.60 -8.56
C ASN A 222 -13.70 -24.23 -8.45
N LEU A 223 -13.02 -23.11 -8.69
CA LEU A 223 -13.63 -21.77 -8.64
C LEU A 223 -14.42 -21.52 -7.36
N THR A 224 -13.91 -22.03 -6.25
CA THR A 224 -14.43 -21.78 -4.91
C THR A 224 -13.36 -21.06 -4.09
N LEU A 225 -13.76 -20.35 -3.03
CA LEU A 225 -12.80 -19.76 -2.12
C LEU A 225 -11.91 -20.82 -1.49
N ASP A 226 -10.67 -20.47 -1.19
CA ASP A 226 -9.75 -21.32 -0.42
C ASP A 226 -10.37 -21.64 0.94
N ASP A 227 -10.07 -22.82 1.50
CA ASP A 227 -10.66 -23.27 2.77
C ASP A 227 -10.32 -22.36 3.95
N ALA A 228 -9.21 -21.63 3.88
CA ALA A 228 -8.84 -20.65 4.89
C ALA A 228 -9.61 -19.32 4.76
N VAL A 229 -10.32 -19.08 3.65
CA VAL A 229 -11.09 -17.85 3.40
C VAL A 229 -12.52 -18.04 3.88
N ILE A 230 -12.72 -17.82 5.18
CA ILE A 230 -14.05 -17.87 5.81
C ILE A 230 -14.51 -16.43 6.07
N VAL A 231 -15.50 -15.99 5.29
CA VAL A 231 -16.11 -14.65 5.43
C VAL A 231 -17.28 -14.73 6.41
N ASP A 232 -17.31 -13.81 7.36
CA ASP A 232 -18.42 -13.62 8.30
C ASP A 232 -18.83 -12.14 8.42
N GLN A 233 -19.76 -11.84 9.31
CA GLN A 233 -20.25 -10.46 9.50
C GLN A 233 -19.22 -9.50 10.12
N GLU A 234 -18.15 -10.01 10.72
CA GLU A 234 -17.07 -9.20 11.28
C GLU A 234 -15.91 -9.01 10.30
N THR A 235 -15.93 -9.69 9.16
CA THR A 235 -15.00 -9.42 8.07
C THR A 235 -15.12 -7.93 7.66
N PRO A 236 -14.00 -7.18 7.56
CA PRO A 236 -14.08 -5.75 7.26
C PRO A 236 -14.61 -5.46 5.86
N PRO A 237 -15.20 -4.25 5.62
CA PRO A 237 -15.56 -3.81 4.27
C PRO A 237 -14.34 -3.75 3.36
N MET A 238 -14.52 -4.05 2.07
CA MET A 238 -13.43 -4.20 1.13
C MET A 238 -13.68 -3.43 -0.17
N PHE A 239 -12.59 -2.92 -0.75
CA PHE A 239 -12.53 -2.41 -2.11
C PHE A 239 -11.71 -3.36 -2.98
N PHE A 240 -12.16 -3.61 -4.22
CA PHE A 240 -11.45 -4.44 -5.19
C PHE A 240 -11.23 -3.70 -6.50
N ALA A 241 -10.03 -3.88 -7.07
CA ALA A 241 -9.71 -3.49 -8.44
C ALA A 241 -9.01 -4.66 -9.14
N HIS A 242 -9.51 -5.06 -10.32
CA HIS A 242 -8.95 -6.18 -11.07
C HIS A 242 -9.17 -5.98 -12.58
N ALA A 243 -8.24 -6.43 -13.41
CA ALA A 243 -8.44 -6.48 -14.85
C ALA A 243 -9.04 -7.83 -15.26
N TRP A 244 -9.96 -7.83 -16.23
CA TRP A 244 -10.61 -9.05 -16.71
C TRP A 244 -9.65 -9.99 -17.43
N ASP A 245 -8.66 -9.42 -18.12
CA ASP A 245 -7.63 -10.14 -18.87
C ASP A 245 -6.40 -10.52 -18.05
N ASP A 246 -6.46 -10.34 -16.70
CA ASP A 246 -5.39 -10.72 -15.79
C ASP A 246 -5.18 -12.23 -15.77
N PRO A 247 -3.95 -12.75 -16.03
CA PRO A 247 -3.66 -14.17 -15.90
C PRO A 247 -3.82 -14.69 -14.44
N ILE A 248 -3.78 -13.79 -13.44
CA ILE A 248 -4.20 -14.09 -12.08
C ILE A 248 -5.70 -13.89 -12.00
N ARG A 249 -6.42 -14.96 -12.11
CA ARG A 249 -7.86 -15.09 -12.24
C ARG A 249 -8.68 -14.05 -11.49
N VAL A 250 -9.45 -13.25 -12.22
CA VAL A 250 -10.37 -12.20 -11.69
C VAL A 250 -11.40 -12.76 -10.70
N GLU A 251 -11.67 -14.07 -10.77
CA GLU A 251 -12.53 -14.81 -9.84
C GLU A 251 -12.08 -14.70 -8.38
N ASN A 252 -10.80 -14.42 -8.10
CA ASN A 252 -10.34 -14.10 -6.75
C ASN A 252 -11.16 -12.95 -6.15
N SER A 253 -11.34 -11.87 -6.91
CA SER A 253 -12.14 -10.70 -6.49
C SER A 253 -13.64 -10.99 -6.53
N LEU A 254 -14.14 -11.63 -7.59
CA LEU A 254 -15.57 -11.89 -7.78
C LEU A 254 -16.15 -12.81 -6.71
N LEU A 255 -15.45 -13.91 -6.38
CA LEU A 255 -15.93 -14.86 -5.38
C LEU A 255 -15.80 -14.30 -3.97
N MET A 256 -14.74 -13.54 -3.67
CA MET A 256 -14.60 -12.86 -2.38
C MET A 256 -15.71 -11.81 -2.19
N ALA A 257 -15.98 -10.96 -3.19
CA ALA A 257 -17.08 -10.00 -3.14
C ALA A 257 -18.45 -10.69 -2.99
N THR A 258 -18.66 -11.82 -3.64
CA THR A 258 -19.87 -12.65 -3.49
C THR A 258 -20.03 -13.17 -2.06
N ALA A 259 -18.93 -13.62 -1.43
CA ALA A 259 -18.96 -14.08 -0.05
C ALA A 259 -19.24 -12.95 0.94
N LEU A 260 -18.64 -11.77 0.74
CA LEU A 260 -18.93 -10.56 1.51
C LEU A 260 -20.41 -10.20 1.42
N LYS A 261 -21.00 -10.19 0.20
CA LYS A 261 -22.41 -9.91 -0.02
C LYS A 261 -23.32 -10.89 0.72
N LYS A 262 -23.00 -12.19 0.71
CA LYS A 262 -23.76 -13.22 1.44
C LYS A 262 -23.78 -12.99 2.94
N ASN A 263 -22.73 -12.36 3.49
CA ASN A 263 -22.58 -12.06 4.91
C ASN A 263 -22.95 -10.62 5.29
N ASN A 264 -23.61 -9.87 4.38
CA ASN A 264 -24.00 -8.46 4.55
C ASN A 264 -22.81 -7.51 4.83
N VAL A 265 -21.62 -7.87 4.40
CA VAL A 265 -20.44 -7.01 4.44
C VAL A 265 -20.39 -6.17 3.17
N ARG A 266 -20.22 -4.86 3.31
CA ARG A 266 -20.16 -3.93 2.17
C ARG A 266 -18.84 -4.07 1.40
N CYS A 267 -18.91 -3.99 0.08
CA CYS A 267 -17.74 -3.87 -0.76
C CYS A 267 -18.03 -3.06 -2.02
N ASP A 268 -17.00 -2.40 -2.54
CA ASP A 268 -16.98 -1.87 -3.90
C ASP A 268 -16.07 -2.78 -4.74
N ILE A 269 -16.50 -3.12 -5.96
CA ILE A 269 -15.73 -3.95 -6.87
C ILE A 269 -15.67 -3.33 -8.25
N HIS A 270 -14.45 -3.12 -8.75
CA HIS A 270 -14.15 -2.54 -10.05
C HIS A 270 -13.41 -3.55 -10.92
N ILE A 271 -14.11 -4.04 -11.96
CA ILE A 271 -13.53 -4.94 -12.95
C ILE A 271 -13.35 -4.19 -14.25
N TYR A 272 -12.11 -4.05 -14.67
CA TYR A 272 -11.72 -3.36 -15.89
C TYR A 272 -11.50 -4.36 -17.02
N SER A 273 -11.89 -4.01 -18.24
CA SER A 273 -11.82 -4.93 -19.38
C SER A 273 -10.38 -5.34 -19.76
N HIS A 274 -9.41 -4.44 -19.53
CA HIS A 274 -8.01 -4.61 -19.90
C HIS A 274 -7.08 -4.06 -18.82
N GLY A 275 -5.83 -4.55 -18.81
CA GLY A 275 -4.76 -4.05 -17.97
C GLY A 275 -3.80 -5.13 -17.50
N GLY A 276 -4.15 -6.41 -17.66
CA GLY A 276 -3.31 -7.53 -17.24
C GLY A 276 -3.03 -7.51 -15.74
N HIS A 277 -1.79 -7.85 -15.37
CA HIS A 277 -1.36 -8.00 -13.97
C HIS A 277 -0.19 -7.07 -13.62
N GLY A 278 -0.16 -6.56 -12.38
CA GLY A 278 1.01 -5.85 -11.86
C GLY A 278 1.14 -4.41 -12.35
N TYR A 279 0.03 -3.71 -12.59
CA TYR A 279 0.03 -2.32 -13.05
C TYR A 279 0.34 -1.30 -11.92
N GLY A 280 0.11 -1.64 -10.64
CA GLY A 280 0.32 -0.73 -9.50
C GLY A 280 -0.49 0.55 -9.62
N LEU A 281 0.18 1.70 -9.39
CA LEU A 281 -0.38 3.06 -9.60
C LEU A 281 0.11 3.73 -10.88
N ARG A 282 1.03 3.09 -11.61
CA ARG A 282 1.66 3.71 -12.79
C ARG A 282 0.66 3.82 -13.93
N GLN A 283 0.45 5.06 -14.40
CA GLN A 283 -0.55 5.36 -15.41
C GLN A 283 -0.11 4.83 -16.79
N THR A 284 -1.05 4.18 -17.47
CA THR A 284 -1.00 3.77 -18.86
C THR A 284 -2.33 4.14 -19.53
N ASP A 285 -2.51 3.78 -20.81
CA ASP A 285 -3.80 3.93 -21.50
C ASP A 285 -4.84 2.89 -21.05
N ASP A 286 -4.44 1.88 -20.25
CA ASP A 286 -5.33 0.85 -19.76
C ASP A 286 -6.30 1.40 -18.69
N PRO A 287 -7.59 1.06 -18.77
CA PRO A 287 -8.61 1.58 -17.86
C PRO A 287 -8.38 1.17 -16.40
N CYS A 288 -7.72 0.05 -16.13
CA CYS A 288 -7.42 -0.41 -14.79
C CYS A 288 -6.55 0.57 -14.00
N THR A 289 -5.72 1.38 -14.67
CA THR A 289 -4.86 2.37 -13.99
C THR A 289 -5.65 3.54 -13.37
N GLN A 290 -6.99 3.60 -13.58
CA GLN A 290 -7.87 4.57 -12.93
C GLN A 290 -8.37 4.10 -11.55
N TRP A 291 -8.01 2.90 -11.10
CA TRP A 291 -8.47 2.37 -9.81
C TRP A 291 -8.19 3.28 -8.60
N PRO A 292 -7.08 4.06 -8.53
CA PRO A 292 -6.81 4.93 -7.38
C PRO A 292 -7.92 5.97 -7.17
N LYS A 293 -8.47 6.55 -8.26
CA LYS A 293 -9.58 7.51 -8.17
C LYS A 293 -10.86 6.87 -7.62
N SER A 294 -11.17 5.65 -8.05
CA SER A 294 -12.33 4.91 -7.54
C SER A 294 -12.14 4.55 -6.06
N CYS A 295 -10.93 4.16 -5.67
CA CYS A 295 -10.59 3.85 -4.29
C CYS A 295 -10.66 5.10 -3.38
N GLU A 296 -10.14 6.23 -3.83
CA GLU A 296 -10.26 7.53 -3.12
C GLU A 296 -11.72 7.87 -2.84
N LEU A 297 -12.60 7.79 -3.84
CA LEU A 297 -14.04 8.02 -3.67
C LEU A 297 -14.67 7.05 -2.68
N TRP A 298 -14.26 5.78 -2.70
CA TRP A 298 -14.73 4.79 -1.74
C TRP A 298 -14.26 5.10 -0.33
N LEU A 299 -12.99 5.45 -0.14
CA LEU A 299 -12.42 5.86 1.15
C LEU A 299 -13.18 7.08 1.71
N GLN A 300 -13.41 8.09 0.88
CA GLN A 300 -14.13 9.30 1.25
C GLN A 300 -15.58 9.00 1.68
N ARG A 301 -16.31 8.22 0.90
CA ARG A 301 -17.73 7.87 1.19
C ARG A 301 -17.90 7.05 2.46
N ASN A 302 -16.86 6.33 2.88
CA ASN A 302 -16.89 5.57 4.12
C ASN A 302 -16.30 6.34 5.31
N GLY A 303 -15.96 7.63 5.15
CA GLY A 303 -15.44 8.49 6.22
C GLY A 303 -13.97 8.25 6.58
N TRP A 304 -13.25 7.46 5.78
CA TRP A 304 -11.83 7.19 6.05
C TRP A 304 -10.90 8.37 5.70
N LEU A 305 -11.39 9.35 4.91
CA LEU A 305 -10.65 10.58 4.58
C LEU A 305 -11.17 11.80 5.33
N ASP A 306 -12.14 11.63 6.24
CA ASP A 306 -12.60 12.73 7.09
C ASP A 306 -11.56 13.02 8.19
N PRO A 307 -11.28 14.30 8.52
CA PRO A 307 -10.34 14.68 9.57
C PRO A 307 -10.76 14.23 10.97
#